data_571480a2a9b3faa0f45c80428509e3c9
#
_entry.id   571480a2a9b3faa0f45c80428509e3c9
#
_cell.length_a   1.000
_cell.length_b   1.000
_cell.length_c   1.000
_cell.angle_alpha   90.00
_cell.angle_beta   90.00
_cell.angle_gamma   90.00
#
_symmetry.space_group_name_H-M   'P 1'
#
loop_
_entity.id
_entity.type
_entity.pdbx_description
1 polymer ?
#
loop_
_entity_poly.entity_id
_entity_poly.type
_entity_poly.pdbx_seq_one_letter_code
_entity_poly.pdbx_strand_id
1 'polypeptide(L)'
;DCLIVGDAKQSIYRFRNSDSTLLTTQLTEDFTSSAERKNLEDNWRSVPEIVDFNNALYPQLCSLIRNVFDSLWSEVRGYGFPEGQEEVKSRLDTELDILLKAYEDVEQNTPKPKQQRGLGQVVLHRYAPPKKKDDSTTETEDSEETSDTEEEVPSGALDQLPLVLVDLLKRGYHCSDIAILVRTKAHAANVAETLLSAPEEVLEGYSLPFLSEEALHVDRAYSVRFIIA
;
A
#
# COMPACT_ATOMS: atom_id res chain seq x y z
N ASP A 1 -11.30 -19.98 -29.56
CA ASP A 1 -11.73 -19.56 -28.22
C ASP A 1 -10.56 -18.84 -27.54
N CYS A 2 -10.84 -17.70 -26.89
CA CYS A 2 -9.86 -16.91 -26.17
C CYS A 2 -10.29 -16.84 -24.70
N LEU A 3 -9.33 -16.97 -23.76
CA LEU A 3 -9.55 -16.77 -22.36
C LEU A 3 -8.67 -15.60 -21.88
N ILE A 4 -9.27 -14.59 -21.28
CA ILE A 4 -8.58 -13.46 -20.67
C ILE A 4 -8.82 -13.55 -19.17
N VAL A 5 -7.73 -13.53 -18.38
CA VAL A 5 -7.77 -13.59 -16.91
C VAL A 5 -6.97 -12.42 -16.37
N GLY A 6 -7.54 -11.70 -15.40
CA GLY A 6 -6.86 -10.57 -14.78
C GLY A 6 -7.61 -10.06 -13.55
N ASP A 7 -6.96 -9.15 -12.86
CA ASP A 7 -7.54 -8.46 -11.70
C ASP A 7 -7.13 -6.98 -11.74
N ALA A 8 -8.10 -6.10 -11.94
CA ALA A 8 -7.88 -4.65 -12.02
C ALA A 8 -7.24 -4.08 -10.76
N LYS A 9 -7.52 -4.67 -9.57
CA LYS A 9 -6.95 -4.26 -8.28
C LYS A 9 -5.44 -4.50 -8.19
N GLN A 10 -4.90 -5.43 -8.99
CA GLN A 10 -3.48 -5.74 -9.06
C GLN A 10 -2.71 -4.86 -10.05
N SER A 11 -3.37 -3.88 -10.66
CA SER A 11 -2.76 -2.90 -11.56
C SER A 11 -1.98 -1.84 -10.77
N ILE A 12 -0.99 -2.28 -9.97
CA ILE A 12 -0.21 -1.40 -9.07
C ILE A 12 0.96 -0.70 -9.76
N TYR A 13 1.26 -1.04 -11.02
CA TYR A 13 2.37 -0.47 -11.78
C TYR A 13 1.90 0.56 -12.82
N ARG A 14 0.97 1.46 -12.45
CA ARG A 14 0.45 2.51 -13.35
C ARG A 14 1.56 3.38 -13.93
N PHE A 15 2.60 3.66 -13.16
CA PHE A 15 3.79 4.38 -13.60
C PHE A 15 4.65 3.62 -14.64
N ARG A 16 4.36 2.32 -14.89
CA ARG A 16 4.96 1.49 -15.93
C ARG A 16 3.94 1.12 -17.02
N ASN A 17 2.98 2.00 -17.30
CA ASN A 17 1.90 1.78 -18.27
C ASN A 17 0.96 0.61 -17.94
N SER A 18 0.83 0.21 -16.69
CA SER A 18 -0.25 -0.69 -16.27
C SER A 18 -1.57 0.07 -16.28
N ASP A 19 -2.54 -0.40 -17.04
CA ASP A 19 -3.82 0.24 -17.21
C ASP A 19 -4.96 -0.65 -16.68
N SER A 20 -5.57 -0.23 -15.57
CA SER A 20 -6.70 -0.93 -14.97
C SER A 20 -7.98 -0.83 -15.82
N THR A 21 -8.09 0.19 -16.69
CA THR A 21 -9.28 0.40 -17.54
C THR A 21 -9.46 -0.69 -18.58
N LEU A 22 -8.35 -1.37 -18.97
CA LEU A 22 -8.42 -2.53 -19.85
C LEU A 22 -9.39 -3.60 -19.33
N LEU A 23 -9.33 -3.91 -18.03
CA LEU A 23 -10.16 -4.96 -17.43
C LEU A 23 -11.50 -4.45 -16.92
N THR A 24 -11.60 -3.17 -16.55
CA THR A 24 -12.82 -2.61 -15.97
C THR A 24 -13.80 -2.10 -17.02
N THR A 25 -13.32 -1.57 -18.14
CA THR A 25 -14.17 -0.93 -19.17
C THR A 25 -13.91 -1.45 -20.56
N GLN A 26 -12.68 -1.37 -21.10
CA GLN A 26 -12.39 -1.64 -22.51
C GLN A 26 -12.77 -3.05 -22.96
N LEU A 27 -12.40 -4.09 -22.20
CA LEU A 27 -12.78 -5.46 -22.56
C LEU A 27 -14.30 -5.66 -22.57
N THR A 28 -15.03 -4.96 -21.70
CA THR A 28 -16.47 -5.04 -21.66
C THR A 28 -17.08 -4.35 -22.89
N GLU A 29 -16.53 -3.23 -23.32
CA GLU A 29 -16.99 -2.49 -24.50
C GLU A 29 -16.66 -3.22 -25.81
N ASP A 30 -15.42 -3.71 -25.95
CA ASP A 30 -14.94 -4.37 -27.16
C ASP A 30 -15.60 -5.73 -27.42
N PHE A 31 -15.97 -6.46 -26.36
CA PHE A 31 -16.50 -7.82 -26.45
C PHE A 31 -17.93 -7.99 -25.92
N THR A 32 -18.70 -6.92 -25.82
CA THR A 32 -20.05 -6.88 -25.21
C THR A 32 -21.00 -7.98 -25.73
N SER A 33 -20.87 -8.40 -27.00
CA SER A 33 -21.76 -9.39 -27.62
C SER A 33 -21.21 -10.81 -27.67
N SER A 34 -19.94 -11.04 -27.36
CA SER A 34 -19.24 -12.30 -27.59
C SER A 34 -18.51 -12.91 -26.39
N ALA A 35 -18.37 -12.15 -25.30
CA ALA A 35 -17.66 -12.60 -24.12
C ALA A 35 -18.59 -12.89 -22.94
N GLU A 36 -18.33 -13.98 -22.23
CA GLU A 36 -18.92 -14.29 -20.94
C GLU A 36 -17.95 -13.89 -19.83
N ARG A 37 -18.34 -12.98 -18.95
CA ARG A 37 -17.57 -12.57 -17.78
C ARG A 37 -17.92 -13.43 -16.58
N LYS A 38 -16.89 -13.99 -15.93
CA LYS A 38 -17.03 -14.74 -14.67
C LYS A 38 -16.06 -14.21 -13.64
N ASN A 39 -16.56 -13.96 -12.43
CA ASN A 39 -15.72 -13.66 -11.29
C ASN A 39 -15.24 -14.98 -10.63
N LEU A 40 -13.99 -14.97 -10.15
CA LEU A 40 -13.45 -16.06 -9.34
C LEU A 40 -13.75 -15.75 -7.88
N GLU A 41 -14.80 -16.36 -7.34
CA GLU A 41 -15.30 -16.06 -6.00
C GLU A 41 -14.49 -16.74 -4.88
N ASP A 42 -13.84 -17.87 -5.18
CA ASP A 42 -13.13 -18.68 -4.19
C ASP A 42 -11.67 -18.28 -4.02
N ASN A 43 -11.28 -17.96 -2.78
CA ASN A 43 -9.89 -17.71 -2.41
C ASN A 43 -9.21 -19.00 -1.94
N TRP A 44 -8.38 -19.58 -2.82
CA TRP A 44 -7.60 -20.78 -2.53
C TRP A 44 -6.25 -20.51 -1.87
N ARG A 45 -5.84 -19.24 -1.79
CA ARG A 45 -4.53 -18.83 -1.27
C ARG A 45 -4.54 -18.66 0.24
N SER A 46 -5.50 -17.88 0.75
CA SER A 46 -5.51 -17.40 2.12
C SER A 46 -6.35 -18.25 3.05
N VAL A 47 -6.06 -18.19 4.33
CA VAL A 47 -6.88 -18.79 5.40
C VAL A 47 -8.13 -17.92 5.66
N PRO A 48 -9.19 -18.50 6.27
CA PRO A 48 -10.47 -17.80 6.46
C PRO A 48 -10.35 -16.45 7.16
N GLU A 49 -9.50 -16.34 8.17
CA GLU A 49 -9.33 -15.10 8.95
C GLU A 49 -8.86 -13.94 8.09
N ILE A 50 -8.00 -14.20 7.11
CA ILE A 50 -7.50 -13.17 6.17
C ILE A 50 -8.59 -12.79 5.17
N VAL A 51 -9.35 -13.78 4.68
CA VAL A 51 -10.46 -13.54 3.74
C VAL A 51 -11.55 -12.73 4.42
N ASP A 52 -11.97 -13.13 5.63
CA ASP A 52 -13.00 -12.42 6.41
C ASP A 52 -12.57 -10.98 6.72
N PHE A 53 -11.30 -10.77 7.09
CA PHE A 53 -10.77 -9.43 7.32
C PHE A 53 -10.84 -8.56 6.05
N ASN A 54 -10.41 -9.10 4.92
CA ASN A 54 -10.44 -8.36 3.65
C ASN A 54 -11.87 -8.04 3.23
N ASN A 55 -12.79 -9.00 3.34
CA ASN A 55 -14.21 -8.80 3.02
C ASN A 55 -14.86 -7.73 3.91
N ALA A 56 -14.41 -7.61 5.17
CA ALA A 56 -14.88 -6.55 6.05
C ALA A 56 -14.21 -5.19 5.77
N LEU A 57 -12.93 -5.17 5.40
CA LEU A 57 -12.14 -3.96 5.24
C LEU A 57 -12.44 -3.22 3.93
N TYR A 58 -12.40 -3.90 2.80
CA TYR A 58 -12.44 -3.22 1.49
C TYR A 58 -13.71 -2.41 1.25
N PRO A 59 -14.94 -2.90 1.57
CA PRO A 59 -16.15 -2.08 1.38
C PRO A 59 -16.13 -0.81 2.23
N GLN A 60 -15.56 -0.88 3.45
CA GLN A 60 -15.44 0.28 4.33
C GLN A 60 -14.41 1.29 3.80
N LEU A 61 -13.28 0.82 3.24
CA LEU A 61 -12.30 1.70 2.61
C LEU A 61 -12.88 2.42 1.40
N CYS A 62 -13.65 1.74 0.55
CA CYS A 62 -14.33 2.36 -0.58
C CYS A 62 -15.28 3.48 -0.13
N SER A 63 -16.09 3.22 0.90
CA SER A 63 -16.98 4.21 1.48
C SER A 63 -16.22 5.39 2.09
N LEU A 64 -15.12 5.12 2.79
CA LEU A 64 -14.26 6.15 3.38
C LEU A 64 -13.63 7.04 2.31
N ILE A 65 -13.07 6.45 1.25
CA ILE A 65 -12.45 7.19 0.14
C ILE A 65 -13.48 8.12 -0.51
N ARG A 66 -14.70 7.64 -0.77
CA ARG A 66 -15.78 8.48 -1.32
C ARG A 66 -16.11 9.64 -0.38
N ASN A 67 -16.29 9.39 0.91
CA ASN A 67 -16.62 10.40 1.89
C ASN A 67 -15.51 11.46 2.03
N VAL A 68 -14.24 11.04 2.04
CA VAL A 68 -13.09 11.95 2.09
C VAL A 68 -13.03 12.81 0.83
N PHE A 69 -13.22 12.21 -0.34
CA PHE A 69 -13.26 12.94 -1.60
C PHE A 69 -14.35 14.02 -1.61
N ASP A 70 -15.57 13.65 -1.21
CA ASP A 70 -16.71 14.58 -1.17
C ASP A 70 -16.50 15.70 -0.14
N SER A 71 -15.89 15.39 1.01
CA SER A 71 -15.53 16.37 2.03
C SER A 71 -14.49 17.37 1.53
N LEU A 72 -13.39 16.89 0.96
CA LEU A 72 -12.35 17.75 0.39
C LEU A 72 -12.88 18.62 -0.74
N TRP A 73 -13.75 18.07 -1.58
CA TRP A 73 -14.38 18.85 -2.66
C TRP A 73 -15.30 19.94 -2.11
N SER A 74 -16.02 19.65 -1.03
CA SER A 74 -16.86 20.63 -0.34
C SER A 74 -16.05 21.80 0.23
N GLU A 75 -14.88 21.51 0.81
CA GLU A 75 -13.95 22.54 1.29
C GLU A 75 -13.42 23.41 0.15
N VAL A 76 -12.95 22.79 -0.92
CA VAL A 76 -12.48 23.48 -2.12
C VAL A 76 -13.53 24.43 -2.68
N ARG A 77 -14.80 24.03 -2.72
CA ARG A 77 -15.93 24.89 -3.12
C ARG A 77 -16.10 26.12 -2.24
N GLY A 78 -15.83 26.00 -0.96
CA GLY A 78 -15.94 27.10 0.01
C GLY A 78 -14.95 28.26 -0.25
N TYR A 79 -13.86 28.02 -0.96
CA TYR A 79 -12.83 29.01 -1.28
C TYR A 79 -13.09 29.83 -2.56
N GLY A 80 -14.22 29.61 -3.25
CA GLY A 80 -14.65 30.48 -4.37
C GLY A 80 -13.75 30.37 -5.60
N PHE A 81 -13.62 29.21 -6.16
CA PHE A 81 -12.77 28.97 -7.34
C PHE A 81 -13.36 29.49 -8.66
N PRO A 82 -12.51 29.79 -9.68
CA PRO A 82 -12.96 30.33 -10.98
C PRO A 82 -13.79 29.37 -11.82
N GLU A 83 -14.43 29.88 -12.87
CA GLU A 83 -15.21 29.12 -13.85
C GLU A 83 -14.39 27.96 -14.46
N GLY A 84 -15.00 26.78 -14.62
CA GLY A 84 -14.37 25.59 -15.21
C GLY A 84 -14.15 24.41 -14.25
N GLN A 85 -14.43 24.56 -12.98
CA GLN A 85 -14.22 23.51 -11.97
C GLN A 85 -15.17 22.33 -12.04
N GLU A 86 -16.35 22.50 -12.59
CA GLU A 86 -17.32 21.41 -12.77
C GLU A 86 -16.75 20.33 -13.71
N GLU A 87 -15.93 20.72 -14.70
CA GLU A 87 -15.25 19.80 -15.59
C GLU A 87 -14.15 19.02 -14.88
N VAL A 88 -13.35 19.71 -14.05
CA VAL A 88 -12.30 19.06 -13.22
C VAL A 88 -12.94 18.09 -12.24
N LYS A 89 -14.01 18.50 -11.55
CA LYS A 89 -14.76 17.61 -10.66
C LYS A 89 -15.27 16.39 -11.38
N SER A 90 -15.92 16.56 -12.52
CA SER A 90 -16.47 15.45 -13.32
C SER A 90 -15.39 14.46 -13.73
N ARG A 91 -14.19 14.94 -14.10
CA ARG A 91 -13.05 14.06 -14.41
C ARG A 91 -12.56 13.29 -13.19
N LEU A 92 -12.41 13.96 -12.03
CA LEU A 92 -12.00 13.33 -10.79
C LEU A 92 -13.03 12.33 -10.27
N ASP A 93 -14.33 12.65 -10.38
CA ASP A 93 -15.41 11.71 -10.05
C ASP A 93 -15.34 10.46 -10.96
N THR A 94 -15.07 10.63 -12.25
CA THR A 94 -14.92 9.52 -13.19
C THR A 94 -13.75 8.63 -12.83
N GLU A 95 -12.59 9.22 -12.52
CA GLU A 95 -11.39 8.45 -12.08
C GLU A 95 -11.65 7.72 -10.77
N LEU A 96 -12.33 8.36 -9.82
CA LEU A 96 -12.73 7.74 -8.57
C LEU A 96 -13.71 6.58 -8.78
N ASP A 97 -14.70 6.75 -9.66
CA ASP A 97 -15.66 5.71 -10.00
C ASP A 97 -14.99 4.50 -10.64
N ILE A 98 -13.99 4.69 -11.51
CA ILE A 98 -13.19 3.59 -12.08
C ILE A 98 -12.46 2.83 -10.96
N LEU A 99 -11.85 3.56 -10.02
CA LEU A 99 -11.19 2.95 -8.88
C LEU A 99 -12.17 2.15 -8.02
N LEU A 100 -13.31 2.74 -7.64
CA LEU A 100 -14.31 2.10 -6.78
C LEU A 100 -14.96 0.89 -7.48
N LYS A 101 -15.19 0.97 -8.78
CA LYS A 101 -15.71 -0.13 -9.60
C LYS A 101 -14.77 -1.36 -9.58
N ALA A 102 -13.46 -1.15 -9.48
CA ALA A 102 -12.51 -2.26 -9.36
C ALA A 102 -12.69 -3.04 -8.05
N TYR A 103 -13.35 -2.45 -7.04
CA TYR A 103 -13.62 -3.07 -5.74
C TYR A 103 -15.10 -3.44 -5.54
N GLU A 104 -15.93 -3.37 -6.57
CA GLU A 104 -17.37 -3.66 -6.49
C GLU A 104 -17.64 -5.12 -6.13
N ASP A 105 -16.85 -6.05 -6.72
CA ASP A 105 -16.94 -7.50 -6.52
C ASP A 105 -15.71 -8.02 -5.75
N VAL A 106 -15.42 -7.43 -4.59
CA VAL A 106 -14.22 -7.77 -3.83
C VAL A 106 -14.43 -8.93 -2.85
N GLU A 107 -15.66 -9.25 -2.54
CA GLU A 107 -15.99 -10.32 -1.59
C GLU A 107 -15.56 -11.67 -2.13
N GLN A 108 -14.87 -12.44 -1.30
CA GLN A 108 -14.36 -13.76 -1.64
C GLN A 108 -14.84 -14.81 -0.64
N ASN A 109 -15.05 -16.02 -1.14
CA ASN A 109 -15.40 -17.18 -0.33
C ASN A 109 -14.15 -17.97 0.05
N THR A 110 -14.20 -18.63 1.21
CA THR A 110 -13.20 -19.65 1.56
C THR A 110 -13.74 -21.02 1.18
N PRO A 111 -13.10 -21.72 0.23
CA PRO A 111 -13.57 -23.04 -0.20
C PRO A 111 -13.54 -24.07 0.95
N LYS A 112 -14.47 -25.03 0.94
CA LYS A 112 -14.67 -26.03 2.02
C LYS A 112 -13.39 -26.70 2.52
N PRO A 113 -12.45 -27.14 1.67
CA PRO A 113 -11.20 -27.77 2.14
C PRO A 113 -10.29 -26.84 2.95
N LYS A 114 -10.50 -25.51 2.86
CA LYS A 114 -9.69 -24.47 3.51
C LYS A 114 -10.40 -23.77 4.67
N GLN A 115 -11.55 -24.24 5.10
CA GLN A 115 -12.34 -23.61 6.17
C GLN A 115 -11.81 -23.88 7.58
N GLN A 116 -10.64 -24.50 7.73
CA GLN A 116 -10.01 -24.66 9.04
C GLN A 116 -9.63 -23.29 9.59
N ARG A 117 -10.19 -22.94 10.75
CA ARG A 117 -9.96 -21.66 11.44
C ARG A 117 -8.83 -21.76 12.48
N GLY A 118 -8.33 -20.61 12.90
CA GLY A 118 -7.29 -20.51 13.92
C GLY A 118 -5.87 -20.64 13.38
N LEU A 119 -5.70 -20.62 12.05
CA LEU A 119 -4.40 -20.67 11.38
C LEU A 119 -3.89 -19.28 10.95
N GLY A 120 -4.79 -18.29 10.91
CA GLY A 120 -4.47 -16.92 10.50
C GLY A 120 -4.74 -15.90 11.59
N GLN A 121 -4.03 -14.78 11.52
CA GLN A 121 -4.21 -13.66 12.42
C GLN A 121 -3.97 -12.36 11.66
N VAL A 122 -4.79 -11.33 11.94
CA VAL A 122 -4.55 -9.95 11.54
C VAL A 122 -4.35 -9.12 12.80
N VAL A 123 -3.24 -8.41 12.89
CA VAL A 123 -2.91 -7.53 14.01
C VAL A 123 -2.75 -6.11 13.48
N LEU A 124 -3.47 -5.17 14.04
CA LEU A 124 -3.41 -3.75 13.70
C LEU A 124 -2.73 -2.99 14.84
N HIS A 125 -1.56 -2.43 14.57
CA HIS A 125 -0.88 -1.54 15.49
C HIS A 125 -1.10 -0.10 15.06
N ARG A 126 -1.58 0.74 15.97
CA ARG A 126 -1.78 2.17 15.72
C ARG A 126 -0.70 2.98 16.42
N TYR A 127 0.05 3.72 15.66
CA TYR A 127 1.08 4.63 16.16
C TYR A 127 0.61 6.07 16.03
N ALA A 128 1.06 6.93 16.95
CA ALA A 128 0.81 8.37 16.83
C ALA A 128 1.63 8.91 15.63
N PRO A 129 1.08 9.86 14.87
CA PRO A 129 1.86 10.52 13.82
C PRO A 129 3.08 11.20 14.44
N PRO A 130 4.20 11.33 13.68
CA PRO A 130 5.36 12.08 14.15
C PRO A 130 4.92 13.50 14.51
N LYS A 131 5.42 14.01 15.64
CA LYS A 131 5.17 15.41 16.01
C LYS A 131 5.85 16.28 14.95
N LYS A 132 5.10 17.16 14.28
CA LYS A 132 5.68 18.22 13.45
C LYS A 132 6.64 18.98 14.36
N LYS A 133 7.91 19.08 13.98
CA LYS A 133 8.83 20.00 14.61
C LYS A 133 8.25 21.39 14.40
N ASP A 134 7.96 22.12 15.49
CA ASP A 134 7.65 23.52 15.42
C ASP A 134 8.90 24.23 14.88
N ASP A 135 8.89 24.49 13.58
CA ASP A 135 9.89 25.33 12.92
C ASP A 135 9.62 26.79 13.27
N SER A 136 10.08 27.17 14.46
CA SER A 136 10.37 28.57 14.75
C SER A 136 11.87 28.78 14.54
N THR A 137 12.30 28.97 13.30
CA THR A 137 13.40 29.91 12.92
C THR A 137 13.83 29.75 11.46
N THR A 138 13.80 30.87 10.79
CA THR A 138 14.64 31.36 9.69
C THR A 138 14.34 30.88 8.26
N GLU A 139 13.72 31.83 7.57
CA GLU A 139 13.65 31.94 6.11
C GLU A 139 15.04 31.85 5.48
N THR A 140 15.22 30.95 4.55
CA THR A 140 16.18 31.09 3.44
C THR A 140 15.54 30.53 2.19
N GLU A 141 15.30 31.43 1.25
CA GLU A 141 14.75 31.21 -0.08
C GLU A 141 15.68 30.33 -0.95
N ASP A 142 15.07 29.71 -1.97
CA ASP A 142 15.64 29.04 -3.13
C ASP A 142 16.08 27.57 -2.98
N SER A 143 15.08 26.68 -3.16
CA SER A 143 15.26 25.48 -3.99
C SER A 143 13.88 24.98 -4.44
N GLU A 144 13.72 24.81 -5.76
CA GLU A 144 12.54 24.19 -6.39
C GLU A 144 12.38 22.74 -5.86
N GLU A 145 11.64 22.60 -4.77
CA GLU A 145 11.27 21.28 -4.23
C GLU A 145 10.00 20.78 -4.91
N THR A 146 10.17 19.71 -5.66
CA THR A 146 9.09 18.79 -5.99
C THR A 146 8.41 18.36 -4.68
N SER A 147 7.15 18.76 -4.51
CA SER A 147 6.34 18.51 -3.32
C SER A 147 5.88 17.06 -3.21
N ASP A 148 6.80 16.12 -3.03
CA ASP A 148 6.52 14.87 -2.37
C ASP A 148 6.74 15.11 -0.88
N THR A 149 5.67 15.46 -0.18
CA THR A 149 5.64 15.45 1.29
C THR A 149 5.93 14.00 1.70
N GLU A 150 7.18 13.68 1.96
CA GLU A 150 7.60 12.38 2.47
C GLU A 150 6.94 12.21 3.85
N GLU A 151 5.82 11.45 3.87
CA GLU A 151 5.22 11.02 5.13
C GLU A 151 6.26 10.17 5.86
N GLU A 152 6.87 10.72 6.91
CA GLU A 152 7.82 10.00 7.77
C GLU A 152 7.12 8.79 8.40
N VAL A 153 7.79 7.64 8.37
CA VAL A 153 7.32 6.46 9.10
C VAL A 153 7.34 6.79 10.59
N PRO A 154 6.23 6.56 11.32
CA PRO A 154 6.22 6.78 12.77
C PRO A 154 7.35 6.00 13.44
N SER A 155 8.21 6.67 14.20
CA SER A 155 9.37 6.05 14.86
C SER A 155 8.98 4.82 15.68
N GLY A 156 7.85 4.88 16.40
CA GLY A 156 7.35 3.74 17.16
C GLY A 156 7.01 2.50 16.32
N ALA A 157 6.69 2.64 15.03
CA ALA A 157 6.46 1.51 14.15
C ALA A 157 7.79 0.82 13.78
N LEU A 158 8.83 1.60 13.52
CA LEU A 158 10.16 1.08 13.23
C LEU A 158 10.77 0.40 14.47
N ASP A 159 10.64 0.99 15.66
CA ASP A 159 11.14 0.43 16.92
C ASP A 159 10.51 -0.94 17.24
N GLN A 160 9.25 -1.15 16.88
CA GLN A 160 8.54 -2.41 17.11
C GLN A 160 8.86 -3.49 16.06
N LEU A 161 9.34 -3.11 14.89
CA LEU A 161 9.53 -4.04 13.77
C LEU A 161 10.48 -5.19 14.09
N PRO A 162 11.69 -4.99 14.66
CA PRO A 162 12.59 -6.09 15.01
C PRO A 162 11.95 -7.04 16.03
N LEU A 163 11.20 -6.52 17.01
CA LEU A 163 10.52 -7.33 18.03
C LEU A 163 9.46 -8.24 17.41
N VAL A 164 8.66 -7.71 16.48
CA VAL A 164 7.64 -8.49 15.74
C VAL A 164 8.30 -9.59 14.92
N LEU A 165 9.41 -9.29 14.24
CA LEU A 165 10.13 -10.27 13.44
C LEU A 165 10.73 -11.38 14.31
N VAL A 166 11.35 -11.04 15.42
CA VAL A 166 11.88 -12.03 16.37
C VAL A 166 10.78 -12.91 16.95
N ASP A 167 9.60 -12.34 17.28
CA ASP A 167 8.45 -13.15 17.71
C ASP A 167 8.00 -14.15 16.64
N LEU A 168 7.95 -13.73 15.38
CA LEU A 168 7.61 -14.63 14.27
C LEU A 168 8.65 -15.75 14.12
N LEU A 169 9.94 -15.45 14.23
CA LEU A 169 11.00 -16.46 14.16
C LEU A 169 10.92 -17.44 15.33
N LYS A 170 10.62 -16.98 16.55
CA LYS A 170 10.36 -17.82 17.72
C LYS A 170 9.18 -18.77 17.52
N ARG A 171 8.17 -18.33 16.77
CA ARG A 171 7.01 -19.15 16.40
C ARG A 171 7.29 -20.13 15.28
N GLY A 172 8.49 -20.15 14.72
CA GLY A 172 8.93 -21.11 13.70
C GLY A 172 8.80 -20.65 12.26
N TYR A 173 8.48 -19.37 12.01
CA TYR A 173 8.53 -18.80 10.66
C TYR A 173 9.99 -18.58 10.23
N HIS A 174 10.27 -18.71 8.94
CA HIS A 174 11.57 -18.35 8.36
C HIS A 174 11.52 -16.94 7.78
N CYS A 175 12.67 -16.26 7.71
CA CYS A 175 12.73 -14.92 7.09
C CYS A 175 12.21 -14.92 5.65
N SER A 176 12.37 -16.03 4.91
CA SER A 176 11.81 -16.21 3.56
C SER A 176 10.28 -16.23 3.49
N ASP A 177 9.61 -16.44 4.61
CA ASP A 177 8.14 -16.49 4.69
C ASP A 177 7.55 -15.11 5.02
N ILE A 178 8.41 -14.12 5.30
CA ILE A 178 8.02 -12.80 5.79
C ILE A 178 8.25 -11.76 4.69
N ALA A 179 7.24 -10.95 4.41
CA ALA A 179 7.35 -9.80 3.52
C ALA A 179 6.98 -8.51 4.25
N ILE A 180 7.81 -7.47 4.10
CA ILE A 180 7.55 -6.13 4.63
C ILE A 180 7.19 -5.23 3.47
N LEU A 181 5.96 -4.73 3.46
CA LEU A 181 5.47 -3.83 2.43
C LEU A 181 5.56 -2.39 2.92
N VAL A 182 6.13 -1.53 2.09
CA VAL A 182 6.30 -0.11 2.36
C VAL A 182 5.80 0.72 1.19
N ARG A 183 5.46 1.98 1.45
CA ARG A 183 4.88 2.86 0.44
C ARG A 183 5.95 3.47 -0.48
N THR A 184 7.09 3.86 0.06
CA THR A 184 8.14 4.59 -0.67
C THR A 184 9.50 3.92 -0.52
N LYS A 185 10.43 4.29 -1.39
CA LYS A 185 11.83 3.84 -1.32
C LYS A 185 12.52 4.34 -0.05
N ALA A 186 12.21 5.55 0.40
CA ALA A 186 12.70 6.09 1.66
C ALA A 186 12.27 5.22 2.85
N HIS A 187 11.01 4.79 2.88
CA HIS A 187 10.52 3.86 3.90
C HIS A 187 11.26 2.51 3.86
N ALA A 188 11.59 2.00 2.67
CA ALA A 188 12.38 0.78 2.54
C ALA A 188 13.80 0.94 3.12
N ALA A 189 14.43 2.10 2.90
CA ALA A 189 15.74 2.41 3.46
C ALA A 189 15.68 2.50 5.00
N ASN A 190 14.65 3.17 5.56
CA ASN A 190 14.46 3.28 7.01
C ASN A 190 14.25 1.90 7.66
N VAL A 191 13.46 1.03 7.04
CA VAL A 191 13.28 -0.36 7.50
C VAL A 191 14.62 -1.10 7.47
N ALA A 192 15.38 -0.99 6.38
CA ALA A 192 16.68 -1.66 6.25
C ALA A 192 17.67 -1.17 7.33
N GLU A 193 17.76 0.14 7.56
CA GLU A 193 18.60 0.73 8.59
C GLU A 193 18.20 0.25 9.98
N THR A 194 16.90 0.23 10.28
CA THR A 194 16.37 -0.26 11.56
C THR A 194 16.74 -1.72 11.81
N LEU A 195 16.62 -2.58 10.80
CA LEU A 195 16.97 -3.99 10.93
C LEU A 195 18.47 -4.23 11.08
N LEU A 196 19.30 -3.43 10.39
CA LEU A 196 20.77 -3.52 10.47
C LEU A 196 21.33 -2.97 11.80
N SER A 197 20.66 -1.99 12.38
CA SER A 197 21.05 -1.35 13.63
C SER A 197 20.37 -1.94 14.87
N ALA A 198 19.55 -2.98 14.70
CA ALA A 198 18.82 -3.59 15.80
C ALA A 198 19.78 -4.13 16.88
N PRO A 199 19.58 -3.76 18.17
CA PRO A 199 20.43 -4.21 19.25
C PRO A 199 20.39 -5.73 19.46
N GLU A 200 21.51 -6.32 19.91
CA GLU A 200 21.62 -7.75 20.17
C GLU A 200 20.60 -8.24 21.23
N GLU A 201 20.29 -7.38 22.20
CA GLU A 201 19.26 -7.67 23.22
C GLU A 201 17.87 -7.85 22.62
N VAL A 202 17.56 -7.11 21.54
CA VAL A 202 16.30 -7.22 20.81
C VAL A 202 16.30 -8.44 19.90
N LEU A 203 17.42 -8.72 19.28
CA LEU A 203 17.58 -9.85 18.37
C LEU A 203 17.60 -11.21 19.07
N GLU A 204 17.97 -11.25 20.35
CA GLU A 204 18.02 -12.47 21.17
C GLU A 204 18.78 -13.65 20.49
N GLY A 205 19.83 -13.32 19.74
CA GLY A 205 20.61 -14.29 18.98
C GLY A 205 20.02 -14.69 17.61
N TYR A 206 18.88 -14.13 17.21
CA TYR A 206 18.35 -14.31 15.86
C TYR A 206 19.03 -13.37 14.88
N SER A 207 19.22 -13.83 13.64
CA SER A 207 19.67 -12.99 12.53
C SER A 207 18.46 -12.62 11.66
N LEU A 208 18.39 -11.36 11.24
CA LEU A 208 17.33 -10.83 10.38
C LEU A 208 17.90 -10.53 8.98
N PRO A 209 18.29 -11.54 8.18
CA PRO A 209 18.68 -11.31 6.81
C PRO A 209 17.46 -10.87 5.99
N PHE A 210 17.61 -9.81 5.20
CA PHE A 210 16.57 -9.32 4.31
C PHE A 210 17.13 -9.07 2.91
N LEU A 211 16.24 -9.14 1.93
CA LEU A 211 16.54 -8.80 0.54
C LEU A 211 15.72 -7.57 0.15
N SER A 212 16.41 -6.54 -0.32
CA SER A 212 15.78 -5.33 -0.85
C SER A 212 16.54 -4.86 -2.07
N GLU A 213 15.85 -4.55 -3.16
CA GLU A 213 16.48 -3.96 -4.34
C GLU A 213 17.16 -2.63 -4.00
N GLU A 214 16.56 -1.83 -3.12
CA GLU A 214 17.05 -0.52 -2.73
C GLU A 214 18.21 -0.58 -1.73
N ALA A 215 18.25 -1.56 -0.86
CA ALA A 215 19.32 -1.72 0.14
C ALA A 215 20.66 -2.17 -0.48
N LEU A 216 20.62 -2.68 -1.72
CA LEU A 216 21.79 -3.13 -2.45
C LEU A 216 22.51 -2.02 -3.24
N HIS A 217 21.98 -0.79 -3.24
CA HIS A 217 22.63 0.35 -3.86
C HIS A 217 23.80 0.86 -3.02
N VAL A 218 25.00 0.42 -3.37
CA VAL A 218 26.27 0.76 -2.69
C VAL A 218 26.55 2.26 -2.68
N ASP A 219 26.09 2.99 -3.70
CA ASP A 219 26.21 4.45 -3.83
C ASP A 219 25.45 5.25 -2.76
N ARG A 220 24.50 4.64 -2.06
CA ARG A 220 23.75 5.25 -0.94
C ARG A 220 24.41 5.07 0.42
N ALA A 221 25.36 4.15 0.55
CA ALA A 221 26.08 3.96 1.80
C ALA A 221 26.88 5.23 2.12
N TYR A 222 26.73 5.77 3.34
CA TYR A 222 27.37 7.03 3.77
C TYR A 222 28.88 7.02 3.54
N SER A 223 29.54 5.90 3.84
CA SER A 223 30.96 5.69 3.59
C SER A 223 31.36 5.75 2.11
N VAL A 224 30.49 5.25 1.21
CA VAL A 224 30.73 5.30 -0.24
C VAL A 224 30.48 6.70 -0.80
N ARG A 225 29.44 7.37 -0.33
CA ARG A 225 29.18 8.77 -0.72
C ARG A 225 30.32 9.71 -0.30
N PHE A 226 30.93 9.44 0.86
CA PHE A 226 32.10 10.22 1.33
C PHE A 226 33.35 10.00 0.48
N ILE A 227 33.49 8.83 -0.15
CA ILE A 227 34.64 8.51 -1.01
C ILE A 227 34.44 9.07 -2.42
N ILE A 228 33.19 9.20 -2.89
CA ILE A 228 32.86 9.67 -4.24
C ILE A 228 32.72 11.21 -4.30
N ALA A 229 32.49 11.90 -3.18
CA ALA A 229 32.41 13.34 -3.07
C ALA A 229 33.79 13.99 -3.00
#